data_edbe596afdaadb8d9c6506d108c4bc21
#
_entry.id   edbe596afdaadb8d9c6506d108c4bc21
#
_cell.length_a   1.000
_cell.length_b   1.000
_cell.length_c   1.000
_cell.angle_alpha   90.00
_cell.angle_beta   90.00
_cell.angle_gamma   90.00
#
_symmetry.space_group_name_H-M   'P 1'
#
loop_
_entity.id
_entity.type
_entity.pdbx_description
1 polymer ?
#
loop_
_entity_poly.entity_id
_entity_poly.type
_entity_poly.pdbx_seq_one_letter_code
_entity_poly.pdbx_strand_id
1 'polypeptide(L)'
;MDINGSAAVVTGGASGLGEATARALAAKGAKVAIFDRDVERGTKVAEELGGVFCEVDVTSDEKVAAAFAKAREAHGQERICVNCAGVANAVKTVGRDKETGAIKRYPIHQFELAIQINLIGSFR
;
A
#
# COMPACT_ATOMS: atom_id res chain seq x y z
N MET A 1 10.60 -0.10 21.72
CA MET A 1 10.00 1.07 21.04
C MET A 1 8.58 1.23 21.55
N ASP A 2 8.20 2.43 21.94
CA ASP A 2 6.81 2.73 22.29
C ASP A 2 6.04 3.11 21.02
N ILE A 3 4.89 2.49 20.81
CA ILE A 3 4.00 2.78 19.66
C ILE A 3 3.31 4.13 19.89
N ASN A 4 2.97 4.45 21.13
CA ASN A 4 2.29 5.69 21.47
C ASN A 4 3.15 6.91 21.08
N GLY A 5 2.58 7.80 20.31
CA GLY A 5 3.24 9.00 19.79
C GLY A 5 4.21 8.77 18.62
N SER A 6 4.51 7.51 18.25
CA SER A 6 5.38 7.21 17.12
C SER A 6 4.69 7.49 15.79
N ALA A 7 5.44 8.08 14.84
CA ALA A 7 4.98 8.23 13.46
C ALA A 7 5.02 6.88 12.73
N ALA A 8 3.94 6.53 12.07
CA ALA A 8 3.77 5.28 11.34
C ALA A 8 3.29 5.53 9.91
N VAL A 9 3.83 4.77 8.96
CA VAL A 9 3.38 4.74 7.56
C VAL A 9 2.83 3.36 7.26
N VAL A 10 1.66 3.30 6.62
CA VAL A 10 1.05 2.04 6.17
C VAL A 10 0.74 2.16 4.68
N THR A 11 1.47 1.40 3.85
CA THR A 11 1.16 1.32 2.42
C THR A 11 -0.02 0.38 2.18
N GLY A 12 -0.88 0.68 1.21
CA GLY A 12 -2.14 -0.06 1.03
C GLY A 12 -3.11 0.15 2.20
N GLY A 13 -3.00 1.28 2.90
CA GLY A 13 -3.71 1.56 4.15
C GLY A 13 -5.18 1.92 4.00
N ALA A 14 -5.68 2.08 2.76
CA ALA A 14 -7.08 2.44 2.50
C ALA A 14 -8.05 1.25 2.58
N SER A 15 -7.57 0.02 2.64
CA SER A 15 -8.42 -1.18 2.63
C SER A 15 -7.77 -2.41 3.25
N GLY A 16 -8.59 -3.41 3.55
CA GLY A 16 -8.16 -4.76 3.91
C GLY A 16 -7.19 -4.80 5.10
N LEU A 17 -6.10 -5.56 4.95
CA LEU A 17 -5.09 -5.72 6.00
C LEU A 17 -4.37 -4.42 6.34
N GLY A 18 -4.11 -3.57 5.33
CA GLY A 18 -3.48 -2.26 5.54
C GLY A 18 -4.35 -1.35 6.40
N GLU A 19 -5.63 -1.24 6.10
CA GLU A 19 -6.59 -0.46 6.90
C GLU A 19 -6.69 -1.00 8.34
N ALA A 20 -6.82 -2.32 8.50
CA ALA A 20 -6.88 -2.94 9.82
C ALA A 20 -5.61 -2.67 10.65
N THR A 21 -4.44 -2.73 9.99
CA THR A 21 -3.15 -2.40 10.61
C THR A 21 -3.08 -0.93 11.02
N ALA A 22 -3.50 -0.02 10.15
CA ALA A 22 -3.54 1.41 10.43
C ALA A 22 -4.44 1.72 11.64
N ARG A 23 -5.63 1.12 11.70
CA ARG A 23 -6.55 1.25 12.83
C ARG A 23 -5.95 0.71 14.14
N ALA A 24 -5.30 -0.43 14.09
CA ALA A 24 -4.64 -1.03 15.26
C ALA A 24 -3.48 -0.17 15.79
N LEU A 25 -2.68 0.42 14.91
CA LEU A 25 -1.61 1.35 15.27
C LEU A 25 -2.17 2.65 15.88
N ALA A 26 -3.18 3.24 15.25
CA ALA A 26 -3.84 4.44 15.75
C ALA A 26 -4.48 4.21 17.13
N ALA A 27 -5.13 3.06 17.35
CA ALA A 27 -5.69 2.68 18.65
C ALA A 27 -4.63 2.57 19.76
N LYS A 28 -3.36 2.36 19.40
CA LYS A 28 -2.21 2.36 20.32
C LYS A 28 -1.52 3.74 20.42
N GLY A 29 -2.12 4.78 19.84
CA GLY A 29 -1.62 6.15 19.91
C GLY A 29 -0.55 6.51 18.87
N ALA A 30 -0.33 5.69 17.83
CA ALA A 30 0.54 6.07 16.73
C ALA A 30 -0.08 7.19 15.89
N LYS A 31 0.78 8.05 15.33
CA LYS A 31 0.41 9.05 14.33
C LYS A 31 0.52 8.40 12.94
N VAL A 32 -0.61 8.01 12.35
CA VAL A 32 -0.63 7.17 11.16
C VAL A 32 -0.75 7.99 9.88
N ALA A 33 0.14 7.74 8.92
CA ALA A 33 0.03 8.18 7.53
C ALA A 33 -0.43 7.00 6.65
N ILE A 34 -1.54 7.21 5.94
CA ILE A 34 -2.11 6.24 4.99
C ILE A 34 -1.53 6.51 3.61
N PHE A 35 -0.81 5.54 3.05
CA PHE A 35 -0.29 5.59 1.69
C PHE A 35 -1.12 4.65 0.81
N ASP A 36 -1.87 5.21 -0.14
CA ASP A 36 -2.70 4.41 -1.03
C ASP A 36 -2.98 5.15 -2.35
N ARG A 37 -3.41 4.43 -3.36
CA ARG A 37 -3.86 4.99 -4.63
C ARG A 37 -5.34 5.42 -4.58
N ASP A 38 -6.13 4.81 -3.69
CA ASP A 38 -7.55 5.11 -3.53
C ASP A 38 -7.73 6.36 -2.66
N VAL A 39 -7.87 7.49 -3.34
CA VAL A 39 -7.98 8.81 -2.70
C VAL A 39 -9.23 8.90 -1.81
N GLU A 40 -10.36 8.41 -2.28
CA GLU A 40 -11.64 8.51 -1.55
C GLU A 40 -11.59 7.70 -0.25
N ARG A 41 -11.25 6.41 -0.34
CA ARG A 41 -11.17 5.55 0.84
C ARG A 41 -10.02 5.94 1.76
N GLY A 42 -8.86 6.24 1.20
CA GLY A 42 -7.68 6.62 1.98
C GLY A 42 -7.88 7.89 2.78
N THR A 43 -8.50 8.90 2.19
CA THR A 43 -8.85 10.16 2.89
C THR A 43 -9.81 9.89 4.04
N LYS A 44 -10.86 9.10 3.79
CA LYS A 44 -11.84 8.73 4.81
C LYS A 44 -11.19 7.99 5.99
N VAL A 45 -10.36 7.00 5.71
CA VAL A 45 -9.64 6.25 6.75
C VAL A 45 -8.73 7.17 7.55
N ALA A 46 -7.96 8.03 6.88
CA ALA A 46 -7.06 8.97 7.55
C ALA A 46 -7.82 9.94 8.47
N GLU A 47 -8.94 10.49 8.01
CA GLU A 47 -9.80 11.37 8.81
C GLU A 47 -10.34 10.66 10.05
N GLU A 48 -10.86 9.45 9.91
CA GLU A 48 -11.36 8.64 11.03
C GLU A 48 -10.28 8.34 12.08
N LEU A 49 -9.02 8.22 11.66
CA LEU A 49 -7.89 7.94 12.54
C LEU A 49 -7.21 9.20 13.11
N GLY A 50 -7.62 10.39 12.66
CA GLY A 50 -6.90 11.64 12.96
C GLY A 50 -5.49 11.67 12.38
N GLY A 51 -5.26 10.95 11.28
CA GLY A 51 -4.00 10.82 10.58
C GLY A 51 -3.93 11.66 9.31
N VAL A 52 -2.99 11.32 8.42
CA VAL A 52 -2.81 11.98 7.14
C VAL A 52 -2.91 10.98 5.99
N PHE A 53 -3.54 11.39 4.89
CA PHE A 53 -3.56 10.63 3.64
C PHE A 53 -2.53 11.18 2.66
N CYS A 54 -1.79 10.27 2.02
CA CYS A 54 -0.89 10.57 0.93
C CYS A 54 -1.23 9.67 -0.26
N GLU A 55 -1.61 10.27 -1.39
CA GLU A 55 -1.80 9.52 -2.63
C GLU A 55 -0.46 8.98 -3.12
N VAL A 56 -0.33 7.66 -3.21
CA VAL A 56 0.91 6.98 -3.59
C VAL A 56 0.65 5.85 -4.56
N ASP A 57 1.40 5.85 -5.65
CA ASP A 57 1.66 4.67 -6.45
C ASP A 57 3.07 4.16 -6.07
N VAL A 58 3.15 3.00 -5.43
CA VAL A 58 4.44 2.41 -4.98
C VAL A 58 5.36 2.02 -6.12
N THR A 59 4.90 2.10 -7.38
CA THR A 59 5.74 1.90 -8.57
C THR A 59 6.47 3.18 -9.02
N SER A 60 6.20 4.33 -8.37
CA SER A 60 6.78 5.63 -8.69
C SER A 60 7.68 6.14 -7.57
N ASP A 61 8.99 6.24 -7.83
CA ASP A 61 9.98 6.78 -6.89
C ASP A 61 9.63 8.22 -6.45
N GLU A 62 9.20 9.05 -7.40
CA GLU A 62 8.84 10.44 -7.14
C GLU A 62 7.64 10.54 -6.20
N LYS A 63 6.58 9.77 -6.46
CA LYS A 63 5.38 9.77 -5.61
C LYS A 63 5.66 9.24 -4.21
N VAL A 64 6.47 8.20 -4.09
CA VAL A 64 6.88 7.65 -2.80
C VAL A 64 7.68 8.70 -2.00
N ALA A 65 8.67 9.34 -2.63
CA ALA A 65 9.46 10.38 -1.97
C ALA A 65 8.61 11.57 -1.50
N ALA A 66 7.69 12.04 -2.35
CA ALA A 66 6.77 13.13 -2.01
C ALA A 66 5.83 12.75 -0.85
N ALA A 67 5.34 11.51 -0.83
CA ALA A 67 4.48 11.02 0.24
C ALA A 67 5.20 10.95 1.59
N PHE A 68 6.43 10.45 1.63
CA PHE A 68 7.23 10.46 2.84
C PHE A 68 7.52 11.89 3.32
N ALA A 69 7.82 12.82 2.41
CA ALA A 69 8.02 14.25 2.78
C ALA A 69 6.75 14.81 3.45
N LYS A 70 5.57 14.59 2.86
CA LYS A 70 4.28 15.01 3.42
C LYS A 70 3.99 14.37 4.79
N ALA A 71 4.24 13.07 4.91
CA ALA A 71 4.03 12.35 6.17
C ALA A 71 4.94 12.87 7.29
N ARG A 72 6.22 13.15 6.98
CA ARG A 72 7.19 13.71 7.93
C ARG A 72 6.86 15.14 8.35
N GLU A 73 6.34 15.95 7.44
CA GLU A 73 5.86 17.29 7.77
C GLU A 73 4.71 17.24 8.79
N ALA A 74 3.79 16.28 8.64
CA ALA A 74 2.64 16.14 9.53
C ALA A 74 2.97 15.48 10.88
N HIS A 75 3.82 14.44 10.89
CA HIS A 75 3.98 13.54 12.05
C HIS A 75 5.43 13.43 12.54
N GLY A 76 6.40 13.98 11.83
CA GLY A 76 7.83 13.77 12.08
C GLY A 76 8.36 12.50 11.43
N GLN A 77 9.61 12.16 11.75
CA GLN A 77 10.29 10.99 11.19
C GLN A 77 9.56 9.71 11.55
N GLU A 78 9.21 8.92 10.55
CA GLU A 78 8.58 7.60 10.73
C GLU A 78 9.50 6.64 11.50
N ARG A 79 8.90 5.94 12.46
CA ARG A 79 9.53 4.88 13.26
C ARG A 79 8.97 3.51 12.94
N ILE A 80 7.81 3.50 12.28
CA ILE A 80 7.08 2.30 11.90
C ILE A 80 6.72 2.42 10.43
N CYS A 81 7.06 1.43 9.63
CA CYS A 81 6.61 1.30 8.25
C CYS A 81 6.07 -0.11 8.03
N VAL A 82 4.81 -0.20 7.58
CA VAL A 82 4.17 -1.48 7.29
C VAL A 82 3.77 -1.53 5.82
N ASN A 83 4.41 -2.41 5.07
CA ASN A 83 4.14 -2.61 3.65
C ASN A 83 2.97 -3.59 3.46
N CYS A 84 1.77 -3.04 3.17
CA CYS A 84 0.57 -3.80 2.83
C CYS A 84 0.10 -3.57 1.40
N ALA A 85 0.70 -2.62 0.67
CA ALA A 85 0.40 -2.42 -0.75
C ALA A 85 0.81 -3.66 -1.55
N GLY A 86 -0.12 -4.22 -2.29
CA GLY A 86 0.14 -5.42 -3.07
C GLY A 86 -1.04 -5.81 -3.94
N VAL A 87 -0.76 -6.62 -4.94
CA VAL A 87 -1.76 -7.25 -5.82
C VAL A 87 -1.54 -8.75 -5.86
N ALA A 88 -2.61 -9.51 -6.01
CA ALA A 88 -2.56 -10.96 -6.17
C ALA A 88 -3.20 -11.36 -7.50
N ASN A 89 -2.45 -12.10 -8.29
CA ASN A 89 -2.92 -12.69 -9.54
C ASN A 89 -2.83 -14.22 -9.45
N ALA A 90 -3.95 -14.86 -9.12
CA ALA A 90 -4.04 -16.31 -9.04
C ALA A 90 -4.37 -16.91 -10.42
N VAL A 91 -3.38 -16.98 -11.31
CA VAL A 91 -3.53 -17.52 -12.65
C VAL A 91 -2.51 -18.61 -12.94
N LYS A 92 -2.89 -19.56 -13.82
CA LYS A 92 -1.97 -20.58 -14.30
C LYS A 92 -1.00 -19.96 -15.31
N THR A 93 0.27 -20.35 -15.24
CA THR A 93 1.30 -19.95 -16.22
C THR A 93 0.88 -20.31 -17.64
N VAL A 94 0.28 -21.50 -17.80
CA VAL A 94 -0.31 -21.97 -19.06
C VAL A 94 -1.66 -22.62 -18.75
N GLY A 95 -2.65 -22.26 -19.51
CA GLY A 95 -3.99 -22.83 -19.43
C GLY A 95 -4.54 -23.12 -20.80
N ARG A 96 -5.75 -23.67 -20.85
CA ARG A 96 -6.52 -23.90 -22.08
C ARG A 96 -7.84 -23.17 -21.98
N ASP A 97 -8.18 -22.44 -23.03
CA ASP A 97 -9.48 -21.82 -23.16
C ASP A 97 -10.56 -22.91 -23.23
N LYS A 98 -11.60 -22.78 -22.44
CA LYS A 98 -12.66 -23.80 -22.35
C LYS A 98 -13.57 -23.81 -23.58
N GLU A 99 -13.72 -22.69 -24.27
CA GLU A 99 -14.61 -22.55 -25.42
C GLU A 99 -13.88 -22.91 -26.72
N THR A 100 -12.66 -22.39 -26.91
CA THR A 100 -11.91 -22.52 -28.16
C THR A 100 -10.88 -23.65 -28.14
N GLY A 101 -10.52 -24.18 -26.96
CA GLY A 101 -9.44 -25.14 -26.78
C GLY A 101 -8.03 -24.55 -26.96
N ALA A 102 -7.91 -23.26 -27.26
CA ALA A 102 -6.63 -22.59 -27.49
C ALA A 102 -5.77 -22.53 -26.22
N ILE A 103 -4.46 -22.59 -26.39
CA ILE A 103 -3.51 -22.42 -25.28
C ILE A 103 -3.46 -20.93 -24.90
N LYS A 104 -3.74 -20.65 -23.63
CA LYS A 104 -3.59 -19.33 -23.02
C LYS A 104 -2.35 -19.31 -22.15
N ARG A 105 -1.49 -18.31 -22.36
CA ARG A 105 -0.34 -18.03 -21.50
C ARG A 105 -0.68 -16.89 -20.56
N TYR A 106 -0.13 -16.93 -19.34
CA TYR A 106 -0.19 -15.79 -18.45
C TYR A 106 0.57 -14.60 -19.07
N PRO A 107 -0.06 -13.43 -19.26
CA PRO A 107 0.60 -12.30 -19.89
C PRO A 107 1.76 -11.80 -19.02
N ILE A 108 2.95 -11.72 -19.61
CA ILE A 108 4.18 -11.32 -18.88
C ILE A 108 4.03 -9.96 -18.20
N HIS A 109 3.35 -9.00 -18.83
CA HIS A 109 3.15 -7.68 -18.25
C HIS A 109 2.37 -7.69 -16.94
N GLN A 110 1.47 -8.64 -16.72
CA GLN A 110 0.76 -8.80 -15.46
C GLN A 110 1.66 -9.37 -14.36
N PHE A 111 2.56 -10.28 -14.74
CA PHE A 111 3.58 -10.78 -13.83
C PHE A 111 4.56 -9.67 -13.44
N GLU A 112 5.06 -8.92 -14.42
CA GLU A 112 5.94 -7.78 -14.19
C GLU A 112 5.30 -6.73 -13.28
N LEU A 113 4.02 -6.41 -13.49
CA LEU A 113 3.30 -5.47 -12.65
C LEU A 113 3.20 -5.95 -11.20
N ALA A 114 2.93 -7.24 -10.98
CA ALA A 114 2.91 -7.83 -9.64
C ALA A 114 4.26 -7.71 -8.95
N ILE A 115 5.37 -7.97 -9.66
CA ILE A 115 6.73 -7.81 -9.13
C ILE A 115 7.04 -6.33 -8.83
N GLN A 116 6.67 -5.43 -9.73
CA GLN A 116 6.87 -3.98 -9.52
C GLN A 116 6.14 -3.46 -8.28
N ILE A 117 4.93 -3.93 -8.03
CA ILE A 117 4.15 -3.49 -6.87
C ILE A 117 4.63 -4.21 -5.60
N ASN A 118 4.64 -5.56 -5.61
CA ASN A 118 4.81 -6.34 -4.38
C ASN A 118 6.25 -6.41 -3.89
N LEU A 119 7.22 -6.44 -4.80
CA LEU A 119 8.63 -6.57 -4.47
C LEU A 119 9.33 -5.22 -4.53
N ILE A 120 9.36 -4.60 -5.71
CA ILE A 120 10.09 -3.34 -5.91
C ILE A 120 9.41 -2.20 -5.16
N GLY A 121 8.07 -2.15 -5.15
CA GLY A 121 7.31 -1.16 -4.39
C GLY A 121 7.54 -1.24 -2.87
N SER A 122 7.77 -2.42 -2.33
CA SER A 122 8.11 -2.58 -0.90
C SER A 122 9.56 -2.17 -0.59
N PHE A 123 10.45 -2.20 -1.59
CA PHE A 123 11.83 -1.77 -1.44
C PHE A 123 11.98 -0.25 -1.49
N ARG A 124 11.12 0.46 -2.24
CA ARG A 124 11.12 1.92 -2.35
C ARG A 124 10.81 2.62 -1.05
#